data_53267875ef29cae695252afa696cb1da
#
_entry.id   53267875ef29cae695252afa696cb1da
#
_cell.length_a   1.000
_cell.length_b   1.000
_cell.length_c   1.000
_cell.angle_alpha   90.00
_cell.angle_beta   90.00
_cell.angle_gamma   90.00
#
_symmetry.space_group_name_H-M   'P 1'
#
loop_
_entity.id
_entity.type
_entity.pdbx_description
1 polymer ?
#
loop_
_entity_poly.entity_id
_entity_poly.type
_entity_poly.pdbx_seq_one_letter_code
_entity_poly.pdbx_strand_id
1 'polypeptide(L)'
;MIRLIDVHKEYARGGLALNGISFEVKKSEFCFLTGHSGAGKSTIMRLIHMAERPSHGEVRVAGFRSATIKPKEISLLRRKIGYVFQDFRLLADRTVAANIAFALEVTGARPAVIRTKVGRLLAKVGLAAKSEAKPAELSGGEQQRVAVARALANDPLVLLADEPTGNLDERATWGIFDLFREINVSGTAVLFATHNLDLVRRNPGIRVIELDHGAMVFDSAANGGGG
;
A
#
# COMPACT_ATOMS: atom_id res chain seq x y z
N MET A 1 1.76 -0.82 14.16
CA MET A 1 2.34 0.02 13.08
C MET A 1 1.31 0.99 12.52
N ILE A 2 0.14 0.50 12.15
CA ILE A 2 -1.06 1.28 11.80
C ILE A 2 -2.10 1.04 12.88
N ARG A 3 -2.84 2.07 13.32
CA ARG A 3 -3.96 1.93 14.25
C ARG A 3 -5.06 2.93 13.91
N LEU A 4 -6.24 2.42 13.69
CA LEU A 4 -7.48 3.19 13.55
C LEU A 4 -8.26 3.05 14.86
N ILE A 5 -8.82 4.16 15.35
CA ILE A 5 -9.56 4.21 16.63
C ILE A 5 -10.84 4.97 16.37
N ASP A 6 -11.95 4.25 16.34
CA ASP A 6 -13.32 4.77 16.13
C ASP A 6 -13.40 5.76 14.95
N VAL A 7 -12.84 5.32 13.80
CA VAL A 7 -12.69 6.19 12.64
C VAL A 7 -13.98 6.25 11.84
N HIS A 8 -14.49 7.48 11.67
CA HIS A 8 -15.60 7.80 10.78
C HIS A 8 -15.10 8.70 9.65
N LYS A 9 -15.67 8.54 8.46
CA LYS A 9 -15.42 9.42 7.33
C LYS A 9 -16.70 9.70 6.59
N GLU A 10 -17.06 10.97 6.52
CA GLU A 10 -18.20 11.48 5.77
C GLU A 10 -17.71 12.42 4.67
N TYR A 11 -18.33 12.33 3.50
CA TYR A 11 -18.09 13.21 2.37
C TYR A 11 -19.33 14.06 2.12
N ALA A 12 -19.16 15.36 1.91
CA ALA A 12 -20.24 16.32 1.72
C ALA A 12 -21.24 15.95 0.61
N ARG A 13 -20.80 15.23 -0.43
CA ARG A 13 -21.64 14.79 -1.56
C ARG A 13 -21.82 13.26 -1.65
N GLY A 14 -21.15 12.49 -0.79
CA GLY A 14 -21.08 11.01 -0.89
C GLY A 14 -21.60 10.28 0.34
N GLY A 15 -22.02 11.00 1.38
CA GLY A 15 -22.48 10.40 2.63
C GLY A 15 -21.39 9.72 3.44
N LEU A 16 -21.80 8.83 4.34
CA LEU A 16 -20.93 8.12 5.26
C LEU A 16 -20.15 7.02 4.55
N ALA A 17 -18.84 7.19 4.43
CA ALA A 17 -17.94 6.23 3.78
C ALA A 17 -17.29 5.26 4.77
N LEU A 18 -17.11 5.67 6.05
CA LEU A 18 -16.61 4.80 7.12
C LEU A 18 -17.38 5.08 8.39
N ASN A 19 -17.74 4.04 9.13
CA ASN A 19 -18.56 4.08 10.34
C ASN A 19 -17.90 3.29 11.48
N GLY A 20 -17.20 3.98 12.38
CA GLY A 20 -16.65 3.42 13.61
C GLY A 20 -15.55 2.37 13.41
N ILE A 21 -14.69 2.53 12.41
CA ILE A 21 -13.63 1.56 12.09
C ILE A 21 -12.54 1.57 13.16
N SER A 22 -12.28 0.42 13.76
CA SER A 22 -11.21 0.23 14.75
C SER A 22 -10.44 -1.05 14.48
N PHE A 23 -9.16 -0.94 14.14
CA PHE A 23 -8.23 -2.07 14.04
C PHE A 23 -6.77 -1.60 14.17
N GLU A 24 -5.88 -2.57 14.38
CA GLU A 24 -4.43 -2.31 14.41
C GLU A 24 -3.71 -3.29 13.48
N VAL A 25 -2.76 -2.81 12.68
CA VAL A 25 -1.78 -3.64 11.96
C VAL A 25 -0.45 -3.48 12.66
N LYS A 26 0.13 -4.60 13.11
CA LYS A 26 1.41 -4.65 13.84
C LYS A 26 2.60 -4.42 12.89
N LYS A 27 3.81 -4.28 13.47
CA LYS A 27 5.05 -4.27 12.68
C LYS A 27 5.21 -5.62 11.97
N SER A 28 5.69 -5.59 10.73
CA SER A 28 5.95 -6.78 9.93
C SER A 28 4.72 -7.68 9.72
N GLU A 29 3.52 -7.19 10.03
CA GLU A 29 2.28 -7.93 9.78
C GLU A 29 1.86 -7.78 8.32
N PHE A 30 1.43 -8.88 7.71
CA PHE A 30 0.69 -8.85 6.45
C PHE A 30 -0.79 -8.96 6.76
N CYS A 31 -1.60 -8.04 6.25
CA CYS A 31 -3.03 -8.03 6.46
C CYS A 31 -3.76 -7.79 5.15
N PHE A 32 -4.74 -8.62 4.82
CA PHE A 32 -5.71 -8.35 3.77
C PHE A 32 -6.79 -7.38 4.28
N LEU A 33 -7.15 -6.42 3.44
CA LEU A 33 -8.32 -5.57 3.61
C LEU A 33 -9.30 -5.90 2.49
N THR A 34 -10.37 -6.62 2.80
CA THR A 34 -11.33 -7.14 1.82
C THR A 34 -12.67 -6.39 1.86
N GLY A 35 -13.52 -6.63 0.90
CA GLY A 35 -14.85 -6.05 0.77
C GLY A 35 -15.16 -5.70 -0.68
N HIS A 36 -16.45 -5.52 -0.99
CA HIS A 36 -16.90 -5.15 -2.34
C HIS A 36 -16.38 -3.77 -2.79
N SER A 37 -16.57 -3.42 -4.06
CA SER A 37 -16.29 -2.07 -4.54
C SER A 37 -17.14 -1.06 -3.79
N GLY A 38 -16.53 0.03 -3.30
CA GLY A 38 -17.22 1.02 -2.48
C GLY A 38 -17.32 0.69 -0.98
N ALA A 39 -16.84 -0.47 -0.50
CA ALA A 39 -16.89 -0.84 0.92
C ALA A 39 -16.06 0.07 1.86
N GLY A 40 -15.24 0.99 1.33
CA GLY A 40 -14.43 1.92 2.12
C GLY A 40 -12.91 1.63 2.13
N LYS A 41 -12.44 0.58 1.43
CA LYS A 41 -11.02 0.17 1.41
C LYS A 41 -10.08 1.32 1.01
N SER A 42 -10.31 1.94 -0.13
CA SER A 42 -9.47 3.06 -0.61
C SER A 42 -9.60 4.31 0.27
N THR A 43 -10.73 4.52 0.97
CA THR A 43 -10.88 5.58 1.96
C THR A 43 -9.95 5.32 3.15
N ILE A 44 -9.90 4.11 3.69
CA ILE A 44 -8.95 3.72 4.74
C ILE A 44 -7.51 3.98 4.29
N MET A 45 -7.14 3.55 3.06
CA MET A 45 -5.80 3.79 2.52
C MET A 45 -5.44 5.28 2.45
N ARG A 46 -6.37 6.13 2.01
CA ARG A 46 -6.18 7.60 1.96
C ARG A 46 -6.02 8.22 3.34
N LEU A 47 -6.77 7.74 4.33
CA LEU A 47 -6.64 8.20 5.72
C LEU A 47 -5.30 7.79 6.32
N ILE A 48 -4.83 6.55 6.12
CA ILE A 48 -3.52 6.09 6.59
C ILE A 48 -2.38 6.89 5.94
N HIS A 49 -2.49 7.20 4.65
CA HIS A 49 -1.52 8.00 3.90
C HIS A 49 -1.63 9.52 4.21
N MET A 50 -2.56 9.94 5.07
CA MET A 50 -2.86 11.35 5.36
C MET A 50 -3.10 12.19 4.08
N ALA A 51 -3.71 11.58 3.07
CA ALA A 51 -4.27 12.31 1.92
C ALA A 51 -5.57 13.00 2.31
N GLU A 52 -6.28 12.41 3.28
CA GLU A 52 -7.49 12.93 3.89
C GLU A 52 -7.40 12.79 5.42
N ARG A 53 -8.30 13.47 6.12
CA ARG A 53 -8.47 13.32 7.57
C ARG A 53 -9.78 12.62 7.88
N PRO A 54 -9.85 11.83 8.97
CA PRO A 54 -11.13 11.31 9.45
C PRO A 54 -12.05 12.46 9.86
N SER A 55 -13.37 12.26 9.74
CA SER A 55 -14.39 13.20 10.26
C SER A 55 -14.51 13.08 11.78
N HIS A 56 -14.33 11.86 12.32
CA HIS A 56 -14.27 11.57 13.74
C HIS A 56 -13.27 10.42 14.00
N GLY A 57 -12.79 10.29 15.23
CA GLY A 57 -11.81 9.26 15.60
C GLY A 57 -10.38 9.64 15.24
N GLU A 58 -9.47 8.68 15.31
CA GLU A 58 -8.05 8.92 15.13
C GLU A 58 -7.37 7.83 14.28
N VAL A 59 -6.49 8.24 13.37
CA VAL A 59 -5.55 7.36 12.65
C VAL A 59 -4.15 7.60 13.17
N ARG A 60 -3.47 6.52 13.58
CA ARG A 60 -2.05 6.53 13.96
C ARG A 60 -1.28 5.65 13.00
N VAL A 61 -0.17 6.15 12.48
CA VAL A 61 0.69 5.38 11.56
C VAL A 61 2.14 5.81 11.66
N ALA A 62 3.05 4.84 11.80
CA ALA A 62 4.50 5.04 11.85
C ALA A 62 4.94 6.14 12.86
N GLY A 63 4.23 6.26 13.99
CA GLY A 63 4.48 7.25 15.05
C GLY A 63 3.77 8.60 14.88
N PHE A 64 3.08 8.84 13.77
CA PHE A 64 2.28 10.05 13.54
C PHE A 64 0.80 9.84 13.86
N ARG A 65 0.09 10.92 14.20
CA ARG A 65 -1.33 10.91 14.59
C ARG A 65 -2.11 11.90 13.74
N SER A 66 -3.25 11.49 13.17
CA SER A 66 -4.10 12.35 12.35
C SER A 66 -4.58 13.60 13.05
N ALA A 67 -4.80 13.51 14.37
CA ALA A 67 -5.28 14.62 15.20
C ALA A 67 -4.22 15.74 15.36
N THR A 68 -2.92 15.43 15.35
CA THR A 68 -1.86 16.39 15.71
C THR A 68 -0.82 16.63 14.61
N ILE A 69 -0.77 15.81 13.55
CA ILE A 69 0.19 15.95 12.47
C ILE A 69 0.05 17.30 11.76
N LYS A 70 1.14 18.03 11.64
CA LYS A 70 1.20 19.32 10.94
C LYS A 70 1.40 19.08 9.42
N PRO A 71 0.94 20.01 8.56
CA PRO A 71 1.12 19.88 7.09
C PRO A 71 2.55 19.57 6.65
N LYS A 72 3.54 20.20 7.26
CA LYS A 72 4.96 19.97 6.99
C LYS A 72 5.48 18.59 7.38
N GLU A 73 4.80 17.90 8.29
CA GLU A 73 5.18 16.56 8.75
C GLU A 73 4.57 15.44 7.89
N ILE A 74 3.54 15.76 7.10
CA ILE A 74 2.89 14.78 6.20
C ILE A 74 3.89 14.22 5.19
N SER A 75 4.81 15.05 4.67
CA SER A 75 5.87 14.58 3.77
C SER A 75 6.84 13.61 4.45
N LEU A 76 7.15 13.82 5.74
CA LEU A 76 7.99 12.92 6.54
C LEU A 76 7.29 11.58 6.80
N LEU A 77 5.99 11.62 7.09
CA LEU A 77 5.18 10.41 7.21
C LEU A 77 5.16 9.64 5.89
N ARG A 78 4.87 10.30 4.77
CA ARG A 78 4.77 9.67 3.44
C ARG A 78 6.06 9.00 2.99
N ARG A 79 7.23 9.45 3.44
CA ARG A 79 8.51 8.75 3.22
C ARG A 79 8.58 7.39 3.94
N LYS A 80 7.81 7.21 5.04
CA LYS A 80 7.73 5.94 5.79
C LYS A 80 6.65 5.00 5.27
N ILE A 81 5.87 5.44 4.28
CA ILE A 81 4.78 4.68 3.68
C ILE A 81 5.05 4.54 2.18
N GLY A 82 5.16 3.30 1.69
CA GLY A 82 5.06 3.02 0.27
C GLY A 82 3.59 2.89 -0.12
N TYR A 83 3.20 3.42 -1.26
CA TYR A 83 1.84 3.28 -1.78
C TYR A 83 1.87 2.71 -3.19
N VAL A 84 1.17 1.61 -3.40
CA VAL A 84 1.02 0.94 -4.70
C VAL A 84 -0.44 1.04 -5.13
N PHE A 85 -0.68 1.67 -6.27
CA PHE A 85 -2.00 1.92 -6.84
C PHE A 85 -2.39 0.84 -7.85
N GLN A 86 -3.68 0.67 -8.07
CA GLN A 86 -4.24 -0.23 -9.08
C GLN A 86 -3.86 0.20 -10.51
N ASP A 87 -3.79 1.49 -10.77
CA ASP A 87 -3.52 2.11 -12.08
C ASP A 87 -2.03 2.44 -12.30
N PHE A 88 -1.12 1.80 -11.56
CA PHE A 88 0.34 1.92 -11.57
C PHE A 88 0.87 3.33 -11.34
N ARG A 89 0.27 4.36 -11.89
CA ARG A 89 0.67 5.79 -11.82
C ARG A 89 2.12 6.02 -12.16
N LEU A 90 2.60 5.36 -13.20
CA LEU A 90 3.95 5.58 -13.72
C LEU A 90 4.02 6.89 -14.51
N LEU A 91 5.19 7.53 -14.45
CA LEU A 91 5.51 8.69 -15.27
C LEU A 91 5.81 8.18 -16.69
N ALA A 92 4.88 8.44 -17.63
CA ALA A 92 4.90 7.84 -18.96
C ALA A 92 6.09 8.31 -19.83
N ASP A 93 6.57 9.51 -19.56
CA ASP A 93 7.71 10.15 -20.26
C ASP A 93 9.08 9.71 -19.70
N ARG A 94 9.13 8.99 -18.58
CA ARG A 94 10.35 8.55 -17.91
C ARG A 94 10.60 7.05 -18.08
N THR A 95 11.88 6.66 -18.06
CA THR A 95 12.27 5.25 -18.07
C THR A 95 11.88 4.55 -16.76
N VAL A 96 11.96 3.23 -16.74
CA VAL A 96 11.76 2.39 -15.55
C VAL A 96 12.68 2.84 -14.41
N ALA A 97 13.98 2.99 -14.70
CA ALA A 97 14.94 3.47 -13.72
C ALA A 97 14.59 4.87 -13.21
N ALA A 98 14.21 5.79 -14.09
CA ALA A 98 13.85 7.16 -13.73
C ALA A 98 12.54 7.24 -12.91
N ASN A 99 11.58 6.33 -13.15
CA ASN A 99 10.37 6.22 -12.32
C ASN A 99 10.71 5.86 -10.87
N ILE A 100 11.65 4.95 -10.66
CA ILE A 100 12.10 4.57 -9.30
C ILE A 100 12.95 5.68 -8.68
N ALA A 101 13.88 6.25 -9.46
CA ALA A 101 14.78 7.33 -9.03
C ALA A 101 14.02 8.55 -8.53
N PHE A 102 12.90 8.90 -9.18
CA PHE A 102 12.08 10.06 -8.83
C PHE A 102 11.67 10.08 -7.35
N ALA A 103 11.31 8.94 -6.78
CA ALA A 103 10.93 8.86 -5.36
C ALA A 103 12.10 9.21 -4.42
N LEU A 104 13.34 8.99 -4.84
CA LEU A 104 14.56 9.34 -4.10
C LEU A 104 14.98 10.79 -4.35
N GLU A 105 14.84 11.27 -5.59
CA GLU A 105 15.13 12.65 -5.98
C GLU A 105 14.32 13.66 -5.17
N VAL A 106 13.00 13.45 -5.07
CA VAL A 106 12.09 14.33 -4.30
C VAL A 106 12.38 14.31 -2.81
N THR A 107 13.11 13.32 -2.31
CA THR A 107 13.55 13.26 -0.90
C THR A 107 14.94 13.80 -0.68
N GLY A 108 15.63 14.29 -1.74
CA GLY A 108 16.95 14.89 -1.66
C GLY A 108 18.09 13.88 -1.54
N ALA A 109 17.90 12.64 -1.99
CA ALA A 109 18.97 11.64 -1.96
C ALA A 109 20.12 12.01 -2.92
N ARG A 110 21.37 11.71 -2.52
CA ARG A 110 22.55 11.96 -3.35
C ARG A 110 22.55 11.07 -4.60
N PRO A 111 23.04 11.55 -5.76
CA PRO A 111 23.05 10.78 -7.02
C PRO A 111 23.68 9.39 -6.91
N ALA A 112 24.76 9.23 -6.14
CA ALA A 112 25.40 7.93 -5.92
C ALA A 112 24.47 6.95 -5.17
N VAL A 113 23.72 7.43 -4.16
CA VAL A 113 22.75 6.64 -3.41
C VAL A 113 21.58 6.23 -4.33
N ILE A 114 21.11 7.16 -5.17
CA ILE A 114 20.04 6.90 -6.13
C ILE A 114 20.45 5.75 -7.08
N ARG A 115 21.61 5.84 -7.73
CA ARG A 115 22.09 4.81 -8.65
C ARG A 115 22.14 3.42 -7.99
N THR A 116 22.73 3.34 -6.79
CA THR A 116 22.87 2.08 -6.05
C THR A 116 21.49 1.49 -5.67
N LYS A 117 20.57 2.33 -5.14
CA LYS A 117 19.25 1.89 -4.74
C LYS A 117 18.39 1.48 -5.93
N VAL A 118 18.39 2.24 -7.01
CA VAL A 118 17.64 1.93 -8.24
C VAL A 118 18.09 0.58 -8.79
N GLY A 119 19.41 0.34 -8.94
CA GLY A 119 19.93 -0.94 -9.40
C GLY A 119 19.50 -2.13 -8.53
N ARG A 120 19.55 -1.96 -7.19
CA ARG A 120 19.09 -2.99 -6.24
C ARG A 120 17.58 -3.25 -6.36
N LEU A 121 16.77 -2.21 -6.48
CA LEU A 121 15.32 -2.34 -6.60
C LEU A 121 14.92 -2.97 -7.93
N LEU A 122 15.57 -2.61 -9.03
CA LEU A 122 15.36 -3.24 -10.34
C LEU A 122 15.69 -4.73 -10.31
N ALA A 123 16.79 -5.12 -9.66
CA ALA A 123 17.14 -6.54 -9.47
C ALA A 123 16.07 -7.25 -8.61
N LYS A 124 15.63 -6.62 -7.50
CA LYS A 124 14.61 -7.19 -6.58
C LYS A 124 13.29 -7.47 -7.30
N VAL A 125 12.86 -6.61 -8.22
CA VAL A 125 11.60 -6.79 -8.96
C VAL A 125 11.78 -7.53 -10.30
N GLY A 126 13.00 -7.97 -10.63
CA GLY A 126 13.31 -8.75 -11.85
C GLY A 126 13.28 -7.92 -13.15
N LEU A 127 13.57 -6.62 -13.07
CA LEU A 127 13.51 -5.70 -14.21
C LEU A 127 14.86 -5.03 -14.54
N ALA A 128 15.98 -5.61 -14.10
CA ALA A 128 17.30 -5.04 -14.34
C ALA A 128 17.62 -4.83 -15.84
N ALA A 129 17.21 -5.77 -16.69
CA ALA A 129 17.40 -5.70 -18.15
C ALA A 129 16.48 -4.65 -18.85
N LYS A 130 15.46 -4.13 -18.15
CA LYS A 130 14.49 -3.17 -18.68
C LYS A 130 14.62 -1.77 -18.06
N SER A 131 15.79 -1.44 -17.47
CA SER A 131 16.01 -0.16 -16.77
C SER A 131 15.72 1.05 -17.64
N GLU A 132 16.06 0.99 -18.93
CA GLU A 132 15.90 2.08 -19.90
C GLU A 132 14.56 2.05 -20.67
N ALA A 133 13.76 0.99 -20.52
CA ALA A 133 12.46 0.89 -21.15
C ALA A 133 11.50 1.94 -20.58
N LYS A 134 10.52 2.35 -21.38
CA LYS A 134 9.41 3.23 -20.95
C LYS A 134 8.20 2.40 -20.52
N PRO A 135 7.29 2.95 -19.71
CA PRO A 135 6.08 2.23 -19.26
C PRO A 135 5.27 1.61 -20.42
N ALA A 136 5.16 2.28 -21.57
CA ALA A 136 4.43 1.76 -22.72
C ALA A 136 5.04 0.49 -23.35
N GLU A 137 6.31 0.17 -23.05
CA GLU A 137 7.03 -1.00 -23.54
C GLU A 137 6.93 -2.19 -22.57
N LEU A 138 6.18 -2.03 -21.46
CA LEU A 138 6.05 -3.02 -20.40
C LEU A 138 4.65 -3.64 -20.39
N SER A 139 4.58 -4.93 -20.07
CA SER A 139 3.32 -5.58 -19.69
C SER A 139 2.74 -4.98 -18.40
N GLY A 140 1.44 -5.18 -18.15
CA GLY A 140 0.78 -4.69 -16.92
C GLY A 140 1.46 -5.20 -15.64
N GLY A 141 1.87 -6.47 -15.60
CA GLY A 141 2.60 -7.03 -14.47
C GLY A 141 3.99 -6.41 -14.28
N GLU A 142 4.69 -6.07 -15.36
CA GLU A 142 5.97 -5.36 -15.28
C GLU A 142 5.79 -3.91 -14.81
N GLN A 143 4.76 -3.21 -15.30
CA GLN A 143 4.41 -1.87 -14.83
C GLN A 143 4.12 -1.88 -13.32
N GLN A 144 3.39 -2.88 -12.85
CA GLN A 144 3.11 -3.03 -11.42
C GLN A 144 4.38 -3.30 -10.61
N ARG A 145 5.31 -4.12 -11.11
CA ARG A 145 6.62 -4.33 -10.49
C ARG A 145 7.42 -3.02 -10.37
N VAL A 146 7.37 -2.15 -11.38
CA VAL A 146 7.98 -0.81 -11.31
C VAL A 146 7.30 0.05 -10.23
N ALA A 147 5.96 0.02 -10.14
CA ALA A 147 5.21 0.76 -9.12
C ALA A 147 5.56 0.27 -7.70
N VAL A 148 5.72 -1.05 -7.50
CA VAL A 148 6.18 -1.64 -6.24
C VAL A 148 7.62 -1.19 -5.93
N ALA A 149 8.55 -1.26 -6.88
CA ALA A 149 9.93 -0.83 -6.71
C ALA A 149 10.00 0.66 -6.31
N ARG A 150 9.23 1.52 -6.98
CA ARG A 150 9.11 2.95 -6.64
C ARG A 150 8.58 3.16 -5.22
N ALA A 151 7.58 2.39 -4.80
CA ALA A 151 7.03 2.46 -3.44
C ALA A 151 8.04 2.05 -2.36
N LEU A 152 8.98 1.16 -2.69
CA LEU A 152 10.06 0.71 -1.80
C LEU A 152 11.27 1.65 -1.72
N ALA A 153 11.38 2.65 -2.60
CA ALA A 153 12.58 3.45 -2.78
C ALA A 153 13.09 4.14 -1.50
N ASN A 154 12.19 4.54 -0.60
CA ASN A 154 12.52 5.19 0.66
C ASN A 154 12.57 4.23 1.87
N ASP A 155 12.73 2.92 1.67
CA ASP A 155 12.74 1.90 2.72
C ASP A 155 11.54 2.04 3.68
N PRO A 156 10.30 1.95 3.19
CA PRO A 156 9.11 2.24 3.97
C PRO A 156 8.90 1.23 5.10
N LEU A 157 8.34 1.70 6.22
CA LEU A 157 7.92 0.84 7.33
C LEU A 157 6.60 0.14 7.06
N VAL A 158 5.78 0.74 6.16
CA VAL A 158 4.45 0.26 5.77
C VAL A 158 4.33 0.32 4.26
N LEU A 159 3.78 -0.73 3.67
CA LEU A 159 3.40 -0.78 2.26
C LEU A 159 1.87 -0.89 2.16
N LEU A 160 1.25 0.12 1.59
CA LEU A 160 -0.17 0.13 1.26
C LEU A 160 -0.35 -0.30 -0.18
N ALA A 161 -1.18 -1.28 -0.42
CA ALA A 161 -1.48 -1.80 -1.76
C ALA A 161 -2.99 -1.71 -2.01
N ASP A 162 -3.39 -0.79 -2.88
CA ASP A 162 -4.80 -0.53 -3.20
C ASP A 162 -5.15 -1.25 -4.51
N GLU A 163 -5.75 -2.43 -4.41
CA GLU A 163 -6.11 -3.33 -5.52
C GLU A 163 -4.93 -3.60 -6.50
N PRO A 164 -3.72 -3.96 -6.02
CA PRO A 164 -2.51 -3.97 -6.83
C PRO A 164 -2.49 -5.05 -7.92
N THR A 165 -3.48 -5.93 -7.95
CA THR A 165 -3.61 -7.02 -8.92
C THR A 165 -4.88 -6.91 -9.77
N GLY A 166 -5.69 -5.87 -9.59
CA GLY A 166 -7.02 -5.75 -10.21
C GLY A 166 -7.01 -5.65 -11.75
N ASN A 167 -5.88 -5.26 -12.36
CA ASN A 167 -5.73 -5.12 -13.81
C ASN A 167 -4.75 -6.16 -14.41
N LEU A 168 -4.49 -7.26 -13.71
CA LEU A 168 -3.50 -8.25 -14.08
C LEU A 168 -4.13 -9.60 -14.38
N ASP A 169 -3.50 -10.37 -15.27
CA ASP A 169 -3.83 -11.77 -15.46
C ASP A 169 -3.46 -12.61 -14.21
N GLU A 170 -3.92 -13.85 -14.17
CA GLU A 170 -3.72 -14.73 -13.02
C GLU A 170 -2.21 -14.94 -12.71
N ARG A 171 -1.38 -15.18 -13.72
CA ARG A 171 0.05 -15.40 -13.54
C ARG A 171 0.76 -14.18 -12.97
N ALA A 172 0.46 -13.00 -13.50
CA ALA A 172 1.02 -11.73 -13.01
C ALA A 172 0.51 -11.43 -11.58
N THR A 173 -0.78 -11.72 -11.30
CA THR A 173 -1.37 -11.59 -9.97
C THR A 173 -0.57 -12.34 -8.90
N TRP A 174 -0.29 -13.64 -9.14
CA TRP A 174 0.52 -14.43 -8.21
C TRP A 174 1.94 -13.89 -8.08
N GLY A 175 2.58 -13.55 -9.19
CA GLY A 175 3.93 -13.01 -9.16
C GLY A 175 4.06 -11.65 -8.44
N ILE A 176 3.01 -10.82 -8.45
CA ILE A 176 2.94 -9.59 -7.65
C ILE A 176 2.68 -9.91 -6.19
N PHE A 177 1.77 -10.82 -5.89
CA PHE A 177 1.48 -11.23 -4.52
C PHE A 177 2.71 -11.82 -3.81
N ASP A 178 3.45 -12.72 -4.49
CA ASP A 178 4.69 -13.30 -3.96
C ASP A 178 5.72 -12.21 -3.66
N LEU A 179 5.86 -11.21 -4.52
CA LEU A 179 6.74 -10.06 -4.29
C LEU A 179 6.33 -9.29 -3.01
N PHE A 180 5.03 -9.08 -2.76
CA PHE A 180 4.57 -8.47 -1.50
C PHE A 180 4.88 -9.34 -0.29
N ARG A 181 4.79 -10.67 -0.42
CA ARG A 181 5.18 -11.62 0.63
C ARG A 181 6.66 -11.51 0.96
N GLU A 182 7.54 -11.50 -0.04
CA GLU A 182 8.99 -11.32 0.14
C GLU A 182 9.33 -9.98 0.82
N ILE A 183 8.63 -8.91 0.45
CA ILE A 183 8.78 -7.59 1.08
C ILE A 183 8.37 -7.65 2.55
N ASN A 184 7.28 -8.33 2.88
CA ASN A 184 6.80 -8.49 4.24
C ASN A 184 7.78 -9.31 5.09
N VAL A 185 8.29 -10.42 4.59
CA VAL A 185 9.32 -11.23 5.26
C VAL A 185 10.58 -10.42 5.56
N SER A 186 10.89 -9.42 4.73
CA SER A 186 12.00 -8.47 4.97
C SER A 186 11.69 -7.44 6.09
N GLY A 187 10.51 -7.50 6.73
CA GLY A 187 10.14 -6.69 7.91
C GLY A 187 9.21 -5.51 7.63
N THR A 188 8.81 -5.24 6.40
CA THR A 188 7.82 -4.20 6.07
C THR A 188 6.42 -4.67 6.41
N ALA A 189 5.62 -3.87 7.14
CA ALA A 189 4.21 -4.16 7.34
C ALA A 189 3.44 -3.94 6.03
N VAL A 190 2.50 -4.83 5.68
CA VAL A 190 1.74 -4.75 4.44
C VAL A 190 0.24 -4.71 4.74
N LEU A 191 -0.46 -3.72 4.21
CA LEU A 191 -1.91 -3.69 4.15
C LEU A 191 -2.32 -3.79 2.68
N PHE A 192 -2.89 -4.94 2.32
CA PHE A 192 -3.19 -5.33 0.95
C PHE A 192 -4.71 -5.32 0.72
N ALA A 193 -5.24 -4.24 0.12
CA ALA A 193 -6.65 -4.17 -0.25
C ALA A 193 -6.91 -4.99 -1.51
N THR A 194 -7.91 -5.85 -1.46
CA THR A 194 -8.31 -6.66 -2.61
C THR A 194 -9.76 -7.12 -2.51
N HIS A 195 -10.40 -7.29 -3.65
CA HIS A 195 -11.66 -8.02 -3.78
C HIS A 195 -11.46 -9.44 -4.35
N ASN A 196 -10.21 -9.84 -4.63
CA ASN A 196 -9.88 -11.18 -5.12
C ASN A 196 -9.89 -12.20 -3.96
N LEU A 197 -11.04 -12.84 -3.77
CA LEU A 197 -11.25 -13.82 -2.70
C LEU A 197 -10.42 -15.10 -2.88
N ASP A 198 -10.02 -15.46 -4.09
CA ASP A 198 -9.18 -16.64 -4.33
C ASP A 198 -7.77 -16.42 -3.78
N LEU A 199 -7.24 -15.21 -3.91
CA LEU A 199 -5.99 -14.81 -3.29
C LEU A 199 -6.05 -14.98 -1.76
N VAL A 200 -7.15 -14.53 -1.15
CA VAL A 200 -7.38 -14.62 0.30
C VAL A 200 -7.52 -16.09 0.73
N ARG A 201 -8.37 -16.87 0.06
CA ARG A 201 -8.65 -18.28 0.41
C ARG A 201 -7.40 -19.16 0.32
N ARG A 202 -6.54 -18.94 -0.67
CA ARG A 202 -5.27 -19.69 -0.83
C ARG A 202 -4.18 -19.29 0.18
N ASN A 203 -4.43 -18.27 1.01
CA ASN A 203 -3.48 -17.79 2.03
C ASN A 203 -4.13 -17.70 3.43
N PRO A 204 -4.64 -18.80 3.98
CA PRO A 204 -5.43 -18.78 5.22
C PRO A 204 -4.64 -18.35 6.47
N GLY A 205 -3.30 -18.36 6.41
CA GLY A 205 -2.45 -17.87 7.50
C GLY A 205 -2.26 -16.35 7.54
N ILE A 206 -2.81 -15.61 6.56
CA ILE A 206 -2.75 -14.15 6.53
C ILE A 206 -4.03 -13.60 7.16
N ARG A 207 -3.88 -12.62 8.06
CA ARG A 207 -5.01 -11.93 8.69
C ARG A 207 -5.88 -11.25 7.65
N VAL A 208 -7.20 -11.35 7.83
CA VAL A 208 -8.21 -10.73 6.99
C VAL A 208 -9.04 -9.75 7.82
N ILE A 209 -9.17 -8.52 7.32
CA ILE A 209 -10.14 -7.53 7.79
C ILE A 209 -11.14 -7.33 6.65
N GLU A 210 -12.41 -7.56 6.91
CA GLU A 210 -13.46 -7.41 5.91
C GLU A 210 -14.34 -6.20 6.22
N LEU A 211 -14.56 -5.41 5.17
CA LEU A 211 -15.43 -4.24 5.21
C LEU A 211 -16.70 -4.48 4.40
N ASP A 212 -17.82 -4.02 4.94
CA ASP A 212 -19.08 -3.94 4.25
C ASP A 212 -19.75 -2.58 4.54
N HIS A 213 -20.13 -1.84 3.50
CA HIS A 213 -20.80 -0.53 3.60
C HIS A 213 -20.17 0.42 4.64
N GLY A 214 -18.83 0.49 4.67
CA GLY A 214 -18.07 1.38 5.56
C GLY A 214 -17.95 0.88 7.00
N ALA A 215 -18.47 -0.30 7.34
CA ALA A 215 -18.31 -0.94 8.62
C ALA A 215 -17.33 -2.13 8.53
N MET A 216 -16.63 -2.44 9.62
CA MET A 216 -15.82 -3.66 9.74
C MET A 216 -16.73 -4.80 10.18
N VAL A 217 -16.94 -5.80 9.32
CA VAL A 217 -17.83 -6.94 9.58
C VAL A 217 -17.08 -8.19 10.05
N PHE A 218 -15.78 -8.28 9.76
CA PHE A 218 -14.95 -9.41 10.17
C PHE A 218 -13.49 -8.98 10.39
N ASP A 219 -12.86 -9.58 11.40
CA ASP A 219 -11.41 -9.53 11.65
C ASP A 219 -10.94 -10.89 12.17
N SER A 220 -10.15 -11.60 11.38
CA SER A 220 -9.69 -12.93 11.76
C SER A 220 -8.80 -12.95 13.02
N ALA A 221 -8.19 -11.82 13.40
CA ALA A 221 -7.41 -11.72 14.63
C ALA A 221 -8.30 -11.56 15.89
N ALA A 222 -9.50 -10.99 15.76
CA ALA A 222 -10.44 -10.86 16.87
C ALA A 222 -11.08 -12.20 17.26
N ASN A 223 -11.20 -13.13 16.29
CA ASN A 223 -11.82 -14.45 16.49
C ASN A 223 -10.81 -15.53 16.93
N GLY A 224 -9.51 -15.24 16.97
CA GLY A 224 -8.43 -16.19 17.34
C GLY A 224 -8.09 -16.20 18.85
N GLY A 225 -8.81 -15.47 19.70
CA GLY A 225 -8.54 -15.33 21.15
C GLY A 225 -9.35 -16.27 22.06
N GLY A 226 -9.90 -17.38 21.56
CA GLY A 226 -10.66 -18.35 22.33
C GLY A 226 -10.19 -19.77 22.10
N GLY A 227 -9.05 -20.15 22.66
CA GLY A 227 -8.54 -21.52 22.71
C GLY A 227 -7.45 -21.65 23.75
#